data_f57b129e4182cc94c232b38f0af9b8f1
#
_entry.id   f57b129e4182cc94c232b38f0af9b8f1
#
_cell.length_a   1.000
_cell.length_b   1.000
_cell.length_c   1.000
_cell.angle_alpha   90.00
_cell.angle_beta   90.00
_cell.angle_gamma   90.00
#
_symmetry.space_group_name_H-M   'P 1'
#
loop_
_entity.id
_entity.type
_entity.pdbx_description
1 polymer ?
#
loop_
_entity_poly.entity_id
_entity_poly.type
_entity_poly.pdbx_seq_one_letter_code
_entity_poly.pdbx_strand_id
1 'polypeptide(L)'
;MREEWEDNIHRPQIEKKEDCLVAKEVVKKIKLQINAGKANPAPPIGPALGQAQVNIPSFSSQFNEATKDKIGYILPVVISVYDDRSFTFVIKTPPASDLLKKEAGIKSGSANSKKSKVATISRDQVRKIAEIKMPDLNANDLEAATKIIEGTARNMGIVVAD
;
A
#
# COMPACT_ATOMS: atom_id res chain seq x y z
N MET A 1 11.19 -42.52 27.17
CA MET A 1 9.98 -41.74 26.96
C MET A 1 10.43 -40.38 26.49
N ARG A 2 10.30 -40.15 25.17
CA ARG A 2 10.55 -38.87 24.53
C ARG A 2 9.18 -38.38 24.09
N GLU A 3 8.69 -37.30 24.71
CA GLU A 3 7.42 -36.67 24.36
C GLU A 3 7.68 -35.75 23.16
N GLU A 4 6.98 -36.05 22.08
CA GLU A 4 6.94 -35.32 20.83
C GLU A 4 6.14 -34.02 21.09
N TRP A 5 6.82 -32.87 20.89
CA TRP A 5 6.16 -31.58 20.80
C TRP A 5 5.73 -31.35 19.35
N GLU A 6 4.48 -31.70 19.06
CA GLU A 6 3.84 -31.31 17.80
C GLU A 6 3.42 -29.85 17.88
N ASP A 7 4.21 -29.00 17.26
CA ASP A 7 3.88 -27.61 17.02
C ASP A 7 2.76 -27.48 16.00
N ASN A 8 1.54 -27.36 16.50
CA ASN A 8 0.36 -27.07 15.69
C ASN A 8 0.30 -25.58 15.33
N ILE A 9 1.18 -25.18 14.40
CA ILE A 9 1.13 -23.83 13.81
C ILE A 9 0.02 -23.82 12.77
N HIS A 10 -1.15 -23.40 13.20
CA HIS A 10 -2.29 -23.14 12.33
C HIS A 10 -2.00 -21.91 11.44
N ARG A 11 -1.28 -22.12 10.33
CA ARG A 11 -1.19 -21.13 9.27
C ARG A 11 -2.50 -21.15 8.48
N PRO A 12 -3.19 -20.01 8.30
CA PRO A 12 -4.32 -19.97 7.40
C PRO A 12 -3.84 -20.32 6.00
N GLN A 13 -4.39 -21.38 5.45
CA GLN A 13 -4.22 -21.80 4.07
C GLN A 13 -4.82 -20.71 3.17
N ILE A 14 -3.96 -19.83 2.67
CA ILE A 14 -4.33 -19.00 1.53
C ILE A 14 -4.43 -19.97 0.36
N GLU A 15 -5.64 -20.23 -0.09
CA GLU A 15 -5.92 -21.04 -1.27
C GLU A 15 -5.11 -20.49 -2.45
N LYS A 16 -3.98 -21.14 -2.71
CA LYS A 16 -3.29 -21.03 -3.99
C LYS A 16 -4.16 -21.72 -5.00
N LYS A 17 -4.90 -20.97 -5.81
CA LYS A 17 -5.33 -21.46 -7.10
C LYS A 17 -4.06 -21.82 -7.87
N GLU A 18 -3.81 -23.10 -7.95
CA GLU A 18 -2.78 -23.70 -8.81
C GLU A 18 -3.21 -23.50 -10.27
N ASP A 19 -2.82 -22.35 -10.84
CA ASP A 19 -2.74 -22.23 -12.29
C ASP A 19 -1.36 -22.74 -12.71
N CYS A 20 -1.41 -23.79 -13.50
CA CYS A 20 -0.38 -24.59 -14.13
C CYS A 20 0.94 -23.82 -14.37
N LEU A 21 2.00 -24.27 -13.70
CA LEU A 21 3.34 -23.71 -13.72
C LEU A 21 4.03 -23.88 -15.07
N VAL A 22 3.93 -22.89 -15.91
CA VAL A 22 5.08 -22.43 -16.69
C VAL A 22 5.67 -21.28 -15.89
N ALA A 23 6.93 -21.37 -15.49
CA ALA A 23 7.62 -20.30 -14.73
C ALA A 23 7.75 -19.08 -15.65
N LYS A 24 6.72 -18.21 -15.63
CA LYS A 24 6.69 -16.99 -16.42
C LYS A 24 7.71 -16.02 -15.83
N GLU A 25 8.66 -15.59 -16.63
CA GLU A 25 9.65 -14.62 -16.19
C GLU A 25 9.03 -13.22 -16.11
N VAL A 26 9.32 -12.52 -15.01
CA VAL A 26 8.88 -11.13 -14.83
C VAL A 26 9.81 -10.22 -15.61
N VAL A 27 9.36 -9.72 -16.74
CA VAL A 27 10.12 -8.83 -17.63
C VAL A 27 10.21 -7.42 -17.03
N LYS A 28 9.12 -6.92 -16.44
CA LYS A 28 9.08 -5.55 -15.93
C LYS A 28 8.19 -5.44 -14.69
N LYS A 29 8.67 -4.68 -13.69
CA LYS A 29 7.87 -4.29 -12.52
C LYS A 29 7.58 -2.81 -12.58
N ILE A 30 6.31 -2.43 -12.55
CA ILE A 30 5.85 -1.04 -12.62
C ILE A 30 5.20 -0.70 -11.27
N LYS A 31 5.61 0.40 -10.67
CA LYS A 31 5.03 0.92 -9.43
C LYS A 31 4.28 2.19 -9.73
N LEU A 32 2.99 2.23 -9.42
CA LEU A 32 2.12 3.38 -9.64
C LEU A 32 1.33 3.71 -8.38
N GLN A 33 0.90 4.96 -8.28
CA GLN A 33 -0.06 5.41 -7.28
C GLN A 33 -1.34 5.80 -8.00
N ILE A 34 -2.45 5.16 -7.66
CA ILE A 34 -3.73 5.28 -8.34
C ILE A 34 -4.81 5.56 -7.32
N ASN A 35 -5.73 6.46 -7.64
CA ASN A 35 -6.91 6.69 -6.82
C ASN A 35 -7.84 5.46 -6.87
N ALA A 36 -8.24 4.96 -5.72
CA ALA A 36 -9.13 3.82 -5.60
C ALA A 36 -10.46 4.08 -6.33
N GLY A 37 -10.92 3.11 -7.10
CA GLY A 37 -12.16 3.17 -7.87
C GLY A 37 -12.16 4.14 -9.07
N LYS A 38 -11.01 4.78 -9.37
CA LYS A 38 -10.89 5.77 -10.46
C LYS A 38 -9.71 5.48 -11.38
N ALA A 39 -9.36 4.20 -11.58
CA ALA A 39 -8.38 3.84 -12.59
C ALA A 39 -8.93 4.16 -13.99
N ASN A 40 -8.26 5.04 -14.69
CA ASN A 40 -8.61 5.51 -16.03
C ASN A 40 -7.38 5.41 -16.93
N PRO A 41 -7.52 5.16 -18.24
CA PRO A 41 -6.41 5.15 -19.20
C PRO A 41 -5.59 6.46 -19.30
N ALA A 42 -6.06 7.52 -18.67
CA ALA A 42 -5.35 8.80 -18.59
C ALA A 42 -4.00 8.69 -17.83
N PRO A 43 -3.05 9.62 -18.04
CA PRO A 43 -1.84 9.66 -17.24
C PRO A 43 -2.13 9.68 -15.72
N PRO A 44 -1.38 8.91 -14.91
CA PRO A 44 -0.11 8.25 -15.21
C PRO A 44 -0.22 6.79 -15.71
N ILE A 45 -1.42 6.20 -15.76
CA ILE A 45 -1.62 4.77 -16.05
C ILE A 45 -1.31 4.43 -17.52
N GLY A 46 -1.88 5.21 -18.46
CA GLY A 46 -1.77 4.96 -19.89
C GLY A 46 -0.32 4.84 -20.38
N PRO A 47 0.53 5.85 -20.18
CA PRO A 47 1.92 5.80 -20.62
C PRO A 47 2.72 4.67 -19.98
N ALA A 48 2.51 4.41 -18.68
CA ALA A 48 3.26 3.39 -17.94
C ALA A 48 2.92 1.96 -18.39
N LEU A 49 1.64 1.65 -18.56
CA LEU A 49 1.18 0.33 -19.02
C LEU A 49 1.32 0.16 -20.53
N GLY A 50 1.18 1.25 -21.32
CA GLY A 50 1.39 1.24 -22.76
C GLY A 50 2.81 0.84 -23.14
N GLN A 51 3.82 1.37 -22.45
CA GLN A 51 5.22 0.97 -22.63
C GLN A 51 5.48 -0.51 -22.30
N ALA A 52 4.65 -1.11 -21.46
CA ALA A 52 4.74 -2.52 -21.10
C ALA A 52 3.81 -3.41 -21.92
N GLN A 53 3.10 -2.85 -22.91
CA GLN A 53 2.16 -3.54 -23.79
C GLN A 53 1.07 -4.34 -23.03
N VAL A 54 0.67 -3.88 -21.85
CA VAL A 54 -0.38 -4.48 -21.01
C VAL A 54 -1.75 -3.96 -21.46
N ASN A 55 -2.77 -4.81 -21.37
CA ASN A 55 -4.15 -4.43 -21.67
C ASN A 55 -4.70 -3.49 -20.58
N ILE A 56 -4.72 -2.18 -20.89
CA ILE A 56 -5.13 -1.12 -19.96
C ILE A 56 -6.59 -1.24 -19.53
N PRO A 57 -7.59 -1.46 -20.42
CA PRO A 57 -8.98 -1.67 -20.02
C PRO A 57 -9.18 -2.81 -19.02
N SER A 58 -8.54 -3.96 -19.27
CA SER A 58 -8.60 -5.13 -18.38
C SER A 58 -8.04 -4.83 -17.00
N PHE A 59 -6.88 -4.16 -16.93
CA PHE A 59 -6.30 -3.71 -15.67
C PHE A 59 -7.22 -2.74 -14.93
N SER A 60 -7.77 -1.74 -15.63
CA SER A 60 -8.65 -0.72 -15.01
C SER A 60 -9.91 -1.35 -14.41
N SER A 61 -10.55 -2.30 -15.10
CA SER A 61 -11.72 -3.01 -14.60
C SER A 61 -11.40 -3.82 -13.34
N GLN A 62 -10.37 -4.65 -13.39
CA GLN A 62 -9.95 -5.49 -12.26
C GLN A 62 -9.52 -4.66 -11.05
N PHE A 63 -8.76 -3.59 -11.28
CA PHE A 63 -8.33 -2.69 -10.22
C PHE A 63 -9.50 -1.97 -9.57
N ASN A 64 -10.44 -1.43 -10.37
CA ASN A 64 -11.60 -0.74 -9.84
C ASN A 64 -12.51 -1.67 -9.04
N GLU A 65 -12.65 -2.94 -9.46
CA GLU A 65 -13.38 -3.96 -8.71
C GLU A 65 -12.70 -4.26 -7.36
N ALA A 66 -11.39 -4.46 -7.37
CA ALA A 66 -10.61 -4.77 -6.17
C ALA A 66 -10.49 -3.60 -5.17
N THR A 67 -10.82 -2.38 -5.60
CA THR A 67 -10.67 -1.17 -4.77
C THR A 67 -11.97 -0.46 -4.44
N LYS A 68 -13.13 -1.09 -4.70
CA LYS A 68 -14.47 -0.52 -4.40
C LYS A 68 -14.62 -0.10 -2.94
N ASP A 69 -14.08 -0.91 -2.03
CA ASP A 69 -14.17 -0.69 -0.57
C ASP A 69 -13.24 0.42 -0.05
N LYS A 70 -12.28 0.86 -0.88
CA LYS A 70 -11.24 1.81 -0.50
C LYS A 70 -11.33 3.14 -1.24
N ILE A 71 -12.52 3.50 -1.70
CA ILE A 71 -12.75 4.75 -2.44
C ILE A 71 -12.31 5.96 -1.60
N GLY A 72 -11.59 6.89 -2.22
CA GLY A 72 -11.07 8.10 -1.58
C GLY A 72 -9.68 7.98 -0.99
N TYR A 73 -9.00 6.85 -1.21
CA TYR A 73 -7.59 6.69 -0.90
C TYR A 73 -6.76 6.58 -2.18
N ILE A 74 -5.52 7.06 -2.09
CA ILE A 74 -4.51 6.80 -3.11
C ILE A 74 -3.85 5.47 -2.75
N LEU A 75 -3.86 4.51 -3.66
CA LEU A 75 -3.30 3.19 -3.41
C LEU A 75 -2.03 2.97 -4.25
N PRO A 76 -0.91 2.60 -3.62
CA PRO A 76 0.26 2.15 -4.34
C PRO A 76 0.00 0.76 -4.88
N VAL A 77 0.29 0.56 -6.16
CA VAL A 77 0.15 -0.71 -6.86
C VAL A 77 1.48 -1.11 -7.47
N VAL A 78 1.84 -2.36 -7.29
CA VAL A 78 2.99 -2.97 -7.96
C VAL A 78 2.46 -3.93 -9.01
N ILE A 79 2.71 -3.63 -10.28
CA ILE A 79 2.28 -4.43 -11.42
C ILE A 79 3.50 -5.18 -11.94
N SER A 80 3.42 -6.50 -11.95
CA SER A 80 4.42 -7.38 -12.56
C SER A 80 3.93 -7.79 -13.93
N VAL A 81 4.71 -7.48 -14.95
CA VAL A 81 4.44 -7.83 -16.34
C VAL A 81 5.32 -9.00 -16.74
N TYR A 82 4.72 -10.00 -17.35
CA TYR A 82 5.38 -11.21 -17.83
C TYR A 82 5.69 -11.12 -19.32
N ASP A 83 6.51 -12.04 -19.81
CA ASP A 83 6.95 -12.10 -21.21
C ASP A 83 5.76 -12.31 -22.19
N ASP A 84 4.76 -13.07 -21.81
CA ASP A 84 3.52 -13.29 -22.58
C ASP A 84 2.50 -12.14 -22.50
N ARG A 85 2.91 -10.93 -22.06
CA ARG A 85 2.08 -9.72 -21.86
C ARG A 85 0.96 -9.89 -20.85
N SER A 86 0.93 -11.00 -20.13
CA SER A 86 0.07 -11.13 -18.95
C SER A 86 0.61 -10.27 -17.82
N PHE A 87 -0.25 -9.89 -16.87
CA PHE A 87 0.13 -9.08 -15.74
C PHE A 87 -0.49 -9.62 -14.45
N THR A 88 0.22 -9.42 -13.36
CA THR A 88 -0.32 -9.54 -12.01
C THR A 88 -0.10 -8.22 -11.29
N PHE A 89 -1.00 -7.86 -10.39
CA PHE A 89 -0.85 -6.65 -9.60
C PHE A 89 -1.09 -6.94 -8.11
N VAL A 90 -0.32 -6.23 -7.29
CA VAL A 90 -0.45 -6.27 -5.83
C VAL A 90 -0.78 -4.86 -5.35
N ILE A 91 -1.92 -4.73 -4.67
CA ILE A 91 -2.36 -3.48 -4.08
C ILE A 91 -1.76 -3.40 -2.68
N LYS A 92 -1.06 -2.31 -2.40
CA LYS A 92 -0.50 -2.02 -1.08
C LYS A 92 -1.42 -1.11 -0.28
N THR A 93 -1.16 -1.03 1.03
CA THR A 93 -1.87 -0.09 1.90
C THR A 93 -1.60 1.36 1.50
N PRO A 94 -2.54 2.30 1.76
CA PRO A 94 -2.34 3.70 1.43
C PRO A 94 -1.05 4.27 2.00
N PRO A 95 -0.39 5.23 1.35
CA PRO A 95 0.81 5.86 1.89
C PRO A 95 0.54 6.49 3.26
N ALA A 96 1.49 6.36 4.18
CA ALA A 96 1.38 6.96 5.51
C ALA A 96 1.13 8.48 5.47
N SER A 97 1.72 9.16 4.49
CA SER A 97 1.52 10.59 4.27
C SER A 97 0.07 10.95 3.98
N ASP A 98 -0.64 10.14 3.20
CA ASP A 98 -2.04 10.43 2.84
C ASP A 98 -3.00 10.08 3.98
N LEU A 99 -2.71 9.01 4.73
CA LEU A 99 -3.43 8.69 5.96
C LEU A 99 -3.28 9.80 7.00
N LEU A 100 -2.06 10.29 7.22
CA LEU A 100 -1.78 11.39 8.12
C LEU A 100 -2.47 12.70 7.70
N LYS A 101 -2.47 13.03 6.41
CA LYS A 101 -3.20 14.21 5.90
C LYS A 101 -4.70 14.11 6.16
N LYS A 102 -5.27 12.93 5.95
CA LYS A 102 -6.70 12.69 6.13
C LYS A 102 -7.10 12.80 7.60
N GLU A 103 -6.32 12.21 8.52
CA GLU A 103 -6.56 12.31 9.96
C GLU A 103 -6.34 13.73 10.51
N ALA A 104 -5.33 14.43 9.99
CA ALA A 104 -5.04 15.82 10.36
C ALA A 104 -5.95 16.85 9.68
N GLY A 105 -6.78 16.44 8.70
CA GLY A 105 -7.65 17.34 7.94
C GLY A 105 -6.93 18.36 7.05
N ILE A 106 -5.67 18.07 6.66
CA ILE A 106 -4.83 19.00 5.88
C ILE A 106 -4.68 18.54 4.43
N LYS A 107 -4.63 19.49 3.50
CA LYS A 107 -4.45 19.18 2.07
C LYS A 107 -3.00 18.84 1.72
N SER A 108 -2.04 19.48 2.37
CA SER A 108 -0.61 19.25 2.13
C SER A 108 0.20 19.39 3.42
N GLY A 109 1.34 18.70 3.48
CA GLY A 109 2.30 18.88 4.56
C GLY A 109 3.06 20.21 4.44
N SER A 110 3.86 20.52 5.46
CA SER A 110 4.70 21.70 5.51
C SER A 110 5.83 21.64 4.48
N ALA A 111 6.07 22.74 3.79
CA ALA A 111 7.26 22.91 2.95
C ALA A 111 8.56 22.96 3.78
N ASN A 112 8.47 23.44 5.02
CA ASN A 112 9.60 23.50 5.95
C ASN A 112 9.19 22.98 7.33
N SER A 113 9.24 21.67 7.51
CA SER A 113 8.76 20.97 8.71
C SER A 113 9.50 21.37 10.00
N LYS A 114 10.72 21.89 9.91
CA LYS A 114 11.48 22.36 11.06
C LYS A 114 10.94 23.67 11.61
N LYS A 115 10.57 24.62 10.73
CA LYS A 115 10.14 25.97 11.10
C LYS A 115 8.63 26.11 11.22
N SER A 116 7.88 25.43 10.35
CA SER A 116 6.42 25.56 10.25
C SER A 116 5.74 24.25 10.60
N LYS A 117 4.96 24.24 11.67
CA LYS A 117 4.06 23.14 12.04
C LYS A 117 2.69 23.41 11.43
N VAL A 118 2.07 22.38 10.83
CA VAL A 118 0.82 22.53 10.06
C VAL A 118 -0.37 22.01 10.84
N ALA A 119 -0.18 20.95 11.61
CA ALA A 119 -1.26 20.32 12.36
C ALA A 119 -0.71 19.58 13.60
N THR A 120 -1.63 19.23 14.50
CA THR A 120 -1.36 18.38 15.65
C THR A 120 -2.32 17.21 15.62
N ILE A 121 -1.82 16.00 15.86
CA ILE A 121 -2.61 14.77 15.95
C ILE A 121 -2.31 14.07 17.27
N SER A 122 -3.26 13.29 17.78
CA SER A 122 -3.05 12.48 18.98
C SER A 122 -2.28 11.21 18.68
N ARG A 123 -1.62 10.68 19.70
CA ARG A 123 -0.88 9.40 19.61
C ARG A 123 -1.79 8.23 19.25
N ASP A 124 -3.04 8.25 19.71
CA ASP A 124 -4.03 7.23 19.37
C ASP A 124 -4.40 7.22 17.88
N GLN A 125 -4.46 8.40 17.24
CA GLN A 125 -4.67 8.48 15.79
C GLN A 125 -3.49 7.91 15.02
N VAL A 126 -2.26 8.15 15.49
CA VAL A 126 -1.05 7.56 14.89
C VAL A 126 -1.04 6.04 15.04
N ARG A 127 -1.50 5.50 16.18
CA ARG A 127 -1.64 4.06 16.40
C ARG A 127 -2.63 3.41 15.42
N LYS A 128 -3.79 4.01 15.21
CA LYS A 128 -4.77 3.53 14.20
C LYS A 128 -4.18 3.47 12.80
N ILE A 129 -3.41 4.49 12.41
CA ILE A 129 -2.70 4.49 11.12
C ILE A 129 -1.66 3.37 11.07
N ALA A 130 -0.93 3.14 12.16
CA ALA A 130 0.06 2.08 12.25
C ALA A 130 -0.57 0.68 12.10
N GLU A 131 -1.73 0.43 12.72
CA GLU A 131 -2.50 -0.81 12.55
C GLU A 131 -2.87 -1.08 11.10
N ILE A 132 -3.40 -0.06 10.39
CA ILE A 132 -3.76 -0.19 8.97
C ILE A 132 -2.52 -0.50 8.12
N LYS A 133 -1.36 0.01 8.53
CA LYS A 133 -0.13 -0.09 7.75
C LYS A 133 0.76 -1.29 8.13
N MET A 134 0.48 -1.97 9.24
CA MET A 134 1.27 -3.13 9.72
C MET A 134 1.61 -4.16 8.63
N PRO A 135 0.68 -4.55 7.72
CA PRO A 135 0.97 -5.55 6.69
C PRO A 135 2.10 -5.16 5.72
N ASP A 136 2.34 -3.86 5.55
CA ASP A 136 3.34 -3.32 4.62
C ASP A 136 4.62 -2.82 5.32
N LEU A 137 4.60 -2.72 6.65
CA LEU A 137 5.74 -2.26 7.44
C LEU A 137 6.63 -3.43 7.87
N ASN A 138 7.92 -3.16 7.97
CA ASN A 138 8.87 -4.06 8.59
C ASN A 138 8.99 -3.74 10.10
N ALA A 139 7.89 -3.95 10.82
CA ALA A 139 7.81 -3.75 12.25
C ALA A 139 7.22 -5.01 12.91
N ASN A 140 7.85 -5.46 13.99
CA ASN A 140 7.36 -6.62 14.75
C ASN A 140 6.24 -6.22 15.71
N ASP A 141 6.32 -4.99 16.25
CA ASP A 141 5.40 -4.48 17.27
C ASP A 141 4.67 -3.23 16.79
N LEU A 142 3.46 -3.02 17.33
CA LEU A 142 2.66 -1.84 17.05
C LEU A 142 3.37 -0.54 17.48
N GLU A 143 4.14 -0.61 18.57
CA GLU A 143 4.93 0.56 19.03
C GLU A 143 6.05 0.92 18.06
N ALA A 144 6.74 -0.07 17.49
CA ALA A 144 7.73 0.15 16.46
C ALA A 144 7.10 0.75 15.20
N ALA A 145 5.94 0.24 14.78
CA ALA A 145 5.17 0.80 13.67
C ALA A 145 4.76 2.25 13.94
N THR A 146 4.28 2.56 15.15
CA THR A 146 3.90 3.91 15.57
C THR A 146 5.09 4.87 15.45
N LYS A 147 6.28 4.49 15.91
CA LYS A 147 7.51 5.31 15.79
C LYS A 147 7.88 5.59 14.33
N ILE A 148 7.67 4.63 13.42
CA ILE A 148 7.91 4.82 11.98
C ILE A 148 6.95 5.89 11.43
N ILE A 149 5.67 5.82 11.78
CA ILE A 149 4.66 6.79 11.36
C ILE A 149 4.91 8.17 11.98
N GLU A 150 5.29 8.25 13.25
CA GLU A 150 5.68 9.50 13.91
C GLU A 150 6.85 10.19 13.20
N GLY A 151 7.85 9.42 12.75
CA GLY A 151 8.95 9.93 11.93
C GLY A 151 8.46 10.58 10.63
N THR A 152 7.47 9.96 9.97
CA THR A 152 6.84 10.52 8.77
C THR A 152 6.04 11.77 9.09
N ALA A 153 5.24 11.78 10.18
CA ALA A 153 4.47 12.94 10.64
C ALA A 153 5.39 14.13 10.93
N ARG A 154 6.50 13.89 11.63
CA ARG A 154 7.51 14.91 11.93
C ARG A 154 8.06 15.56 10.67
N ASN A 155 8.37 14.76 9.63
CA ASN A 155 8.84 15.27 8.35
C ASN A 155 7.79 16.07 7.58
N MET A 156 6.51 15.82 7.82
CA MET A 156 5.40 16.58 7.25
C MET A 156 5.05 17.85 8.04
N GLY A 157 5.72 18.09 9.16
CA GLY A 157 5.42 19.22 10.04
C GLY A 157 4.17 19.02 10.90
N ILE A 158 3.78 17.75 11.13
CA ILE A 158 2.69 17.38 12.02
C ILE A 158 3.29 17.07 13.39
N VAL A 159 2.73 17.67 14.43
CA VAL A 159 3.10 17.41 15.83
C VAL A 159 2.24 16.30 16.37
N VAL A 160 2.85 15.33 17.00
CA VAL A 160 2.13 14.28 17.74
C VAL A 160 2.05 14.71 19.19
N ALA A 161 0.84 14.90 19.68
CA ALA A 161 0.55 15.16 21.08
C ALA A 161 0.25 13.83 21.79
N ASP A 162 0.69 13.73 23.03
CA ASP A 162 0.41 12.58 23.91
C ASP A 162 -1.03 12.59 24.37
#